data_4f1673504b931df9dba088f2b8498eee
#
_entry.id   4f1673504b931df9dba088f2b8498eee
#
_cell.length_a   1.000
_cell.length_b   1.000
_cell.length_c   1.000
_cell.angle_alpha   90.00
_cell.angle_beta   90.00
_cell.angle_gamma   90.00
#
_symmetry.space_group_name_H-M   'P 1'
#
loop_
_entity.id
_entity.type
_entity.pdbx_description
1 polymer ?
#
loop_
_entity_poly.entity_id
_entity_poly.type
_entity_poly.pdbx_seq_one_letter_code
_entity_poly.pdbx_strand_id
1 'polypeptide(L)'
;MSSYTKPAHWAEPKNKLFPYQVGFTCPPYDWCAGPTDFQNMAPDSVGVHGRMLHVPDYTHRLDQRRQNFNLLEEFVECMANNGADVCGQVGSNWVHASGLGVEGVREHCEMLSEKYDTPFHMAGYAMVEALRDQNIEKVALNAAYHHPDWWQGTVSFLTEAGFDVIWAGNFHDQGWFATQEEINQCIWCFDGDLAVKSFQYVAEQAPQAEAYLINGMCNFRSGPDGQAQRPVHHEVAIEAMLGKPMISHDNALYWRIFKTLGLAPVTPQGRLLSSLSAQ
;
A
#
# COMPACT_ATOMS: atom_id res chain seq x y z
N MET A 1 -32.01 -1.09 5.73
CA MET A 1 -30.75 -0.46 5.35
C MET A 1 -30.97 1.04 5.30
N SER A 2 -30.25 1.81 6.09
CA SER A 2 -30.29 3.28 5.98
C SER A 2 -29.64 3.63 4.64
N SER A 3 -30.37 4.29 3.74
CA SER A 3 -29.81 4.75 2.47
C SER A 3 -28.86 5.93 2.81
N TYR A 4 -27.54 5.70 2.66
CA TYR A 4 -26.60 6.80 2.74
C TYR A 4 -26.93 7.85 1.67
N THR A 5 -26.91 9.10 2.05
CA THR A 5 -27.06 10.23 1.12
C THR A 5 -25.91 11.19 1.36
N LYS A 6 -25.02 11.32 0.36
CA LYS A 6 -23.89 12.27 0.41
C LYS A 6 -24.42 13.68 0.65
N PRO A 7 -23.87 14.45 1.59
CA PRO A 7 -24.31 15.81 1.85
C PRO A 7 -24.26 16.67 0.58
N ALA A 8 -25.37 17.31 0.22
CA ALA A 8 -25.52 18.00 -1.07
C ALA A 8 -24.45 19.09 -1.32
N HIS A 9 -23.99 19.75 -0.26
CA HIS A 9 -22.97 20.81 -0.38
C HIS A 9 -21.59 20.28 -0.81
N TRP A 10 -21.24 19.02 -0.55
CA TRP A 10 -20.01 18.40 -1.01
C TRP A 10 -20.11 17.85 -2.44
N ALA A 11 -21.32 17.64 -2.95
CA ALA A 11 -21.53 17.23 -4.33
C ALA A 11 -21.24 18.37 -5.33
N GLU A 12 -21.23 19.63 -4.87
CA GLU A 12 -20.96 20.78 -5.73
C GLU A 12 -19.45 21.06 -5.81
N PRO A 13 -18.81 20.98 -7.00
CA PRO A 13 -17.38 21.20 -7.17
C PRO A 13 -16.86 22.51 -6.58
N LYS A 14 -17.68 23.59 -6.62
CA LYS A 14 -17.32 24.91 -6.05
C LYS A 14 -17.07 24.91 -4.54
N ASN A 15 -17.54 23.88 -3.82
CA ASN A 15 -17.39 23.76 -2.36
C ASN A 15 -16.18 22.92 -1.97
N LYS A 16 -15.51 22.26 -2.92
CA LYS A 16 -14.27 21.52 -2.69
C LYS A 16 -13.09 22.45 -2.56
N LEU A 17 -12.12 22.09 -1.70
CA LEU A 17 -10.86 22.81 -1.58
C LEU A 17 -9.93 22.51 -2.75
N PHE A 18 -9.99 21.29 -3.27
CA PHE A 18 -9.22 20.83 -4.43
C PHE A 18 -10.16 20.19 -5.45
N PRO A 19 -9.88 20.30 -6.76
CA PRO A 19 -10.63 19.60 -7.80
C PRO A 19 -10.76 18.09 -7.53
N TYR A 20 -9.69 17.47 -7.00
CA TYR A 20 -9.67 16.08 -6.56
C TYR A 20 -9.26 16.00 -5.09
N GLN A 21 -10.00 15.24 -4.30
CA GLN A 21 -9.75 15.06 -2.88
C GLN A 21 -9.58 13.57 -2.57
N VAL A 22 -8.42 13.18 -2.04
CA VAL A 22 -8.05 11.81 -1.75
C VAL A 22 -7.97 11.58 -0.25
N GLY A 23 -8.71 10.58 0.26
CA GLY A 23 -8.65 10.16 1.65
C GLY A 23 -7.75 8.94 1.84
N PHE A 24 -6.86 8.96 2.83
CA PHE A 24 -6.07 7.80 3.23
C PHE A 24 -6.34 7.37 4.65
N THR A 25 -6.45 6.05 4.90
CA THR A 25 -6.24 5.56 6.27
C THR A 25 -4.76 5.58 6.58
N CYS A 26 -4.42 5.85 7.84
CA CYS A 26 -3.10 5.53 8.38
C CYS A 26 -3.23 4.34 9.33
N PRO A 27 -2.21 3.47 9.45
CA PRO A 27 -2.24 2.36 10.39
C PRO A 27 -2.45 2.82 11.82
N PRO A 28 -2.98 1.94 12.69
CA PRO A 28 -3.11 2.25 14.10
C PRO A 28 -1.75 2.56 14.72
N TYR A 29 -1.65 3.68 15.42
CA TYR A 29 -0.47 4.16 16.18
C TYR A 29 0.84 4.36 15.39
N ASP A 30 0.84 4.18 14.07
CA ASP A 30 2.03 4.39 13.26
C ASP A 30 1.94 5.71 12.48
N TRP A 31 2.99 6.51 12.55
CA TRP A 31 3.11 7.68 11.68
C TRP A 31 3.32 7.20 10.25
N CYS A 32 2.37 7.54 9.37
CA CYS A 32 2.38 7.07 7.99
C CYS A 32 2.73 8.18 7.01
N ALA A 33 3.78 7.97 6.22
CA ALA A 33 4.16 8.90 5.16
C ALA A 33 3.29 8.79 3.90
N GLY A 34 2.42 7.77 3.80
CA GLY A 34 1.63 7.50 2.61
C GLY A 34 0.87 8.70 2.02
N PRO A 35 0.12 9.48 2.84
CA PRO A 35 -0.55 10.68 2.35
C PRO A 35 0.43 11.74 1.80
N THR A 36 1.57 11.94 2.48
CA THR A 36 2.61 12.90 2.08
C THR A 36 3.32 12.45 0.81
N ASP A 37 3.68 11.18 0.70
CA ASP A 37 4.33 10.62 -0.49
C ASP A 37 3.43 10.75 -1.72
N PHE A 38 2.14 10.41 -1.56
CA PHE A 38 1.17 10.58 -2.64
C PHE A 38 1.00 12.05 -3.03
N GLN A 39 0.89 12.96 -2.06
CA GLN A 39 0.76 14.40 -2.32
C GLN A 39 1.98 14.95 -3.09
N ASN A 40 3.18 14.49 -2.76
CA ASN A 40 4.42 14.95 -3.41
C ASN A 40 4.54 14.52 -4.88
N MET A 41 3.85 13.47 -5.28
CA MET A 41 3.85 12.99 -6.66
C MET A 41 2.60 13.39 -7.44
N ALA A 42 1.55 13.83 -6.77
CA ALA A 42 0.28 14.20 -7.40
C ALA A 42 0.33 15.61 -8.00
N PRO A 43 -0.49 15.89 -9.04
CA PRO A 43 -0.70 17.25 -9.52
C PRO A 43 -1.23 18.20 -8.44
N ASP A 44 -0.98 19.49 -8.57
CA ASP A 44 -1.45 20.55 -7.63
C ASP A 44 -2.99 20.60 -7.47
N SER A 45 -3.71 20.01 -8.42
CA SER A 45 -5.17 19.88 -8.37
C SER A 45 -5.67 18.84 -7.35
N VAL A 46 -4.77 18.07 -6.75
CA VAL A 46 -5.09 17.00 -5.79
C VAL A 46 -4.78 17.44 -4.36
N GLY A 47 -5.79 17.37 -3.50
CA GLY A 47 -5.62 17.51 -2.05
C GLY A 47 -5.70 16.15 -1.37
N VAL A 48 -4.87 15.95 -0.36
CA VAL A 48 -4.76 14.67 0.36
C VAL A 48 -5.05 14.84 1.84
N HIS A 49 -5.83 13.92 2.41
CA HIS A 49 -6.09 13.87 3.84
C HIS A 49 -5.86 12.47 4.40
N GLY A 50 -5.06 12.38 5.48
CA GLY A 50 -4.82 11.13 6.20
C GLY A 50 -5.64 11.06 7.50
N ARG A 51 -6.24 9.90 7.79
CA ARG A 51 -6.90 9.61 9.06
C ARG A 51 -6.28 8.38 9.70
N MET A 52 -5.70 8.55 10.89
CA MET A 52 -5.20 7.43 11.68
C MET A 52 -6.38 6.62 12.23
N LEU A 53 -6.32 5.30 12.09
CA LEU A 53 -7.29 4.40 12.71
C LEU A 53 -6.94 4.24 14.20
N HIS A 54 -7.93 4.29 15.06
CA HIS A 54 -7.76 4.08 16.49
C HIS A 54 -8.19 2.66 16.85
N VAL A 55 -7.24 1.83 17.24
CA VAL A 55 -7.48 0.49 17.79
C VAL A 55 -7.00 0.48 19.23
N PRO A 56 -7.88 0.33 20.22
CA PRO A 56 -7.47 0.29 21.63
C PRO A 56 -6.46 -0.83 21.90
N ASP A 57 -5.47 -0.54 22.75
CA ASP A 57 -4.44 -1.49 23.18
C ASP A 57 -3.75 -2.24 22.02
N TYR A 58 -3.53 -1.54 20.90
CA TYR A 58 -2.96 -2.12 19.70
C TYR A 58 -1.52 -2.59 19.88
N THR A 59 -1.27 -3.84 19.60
CA THR A 59 0.04 -4.50 19.69
C THR A 59 0.49 -5.13 18.36
N HIS A 60 0.01 -4.59 17.25
CA HIS A 60 0.33 -5.01 15.88
C HIS A 60 -0.14 -6.45 15.49
N ARG A 61 -1.02 -7.07 16.27
CA ARG A 61 -1.53 -8.42 15.97
C ARG A 61 -2.58 -8.38 14.85
N LEU A 62 -2.59 -9.41 14.01
CA LEU A 62 -3.56 -9.53 12.91
C LEU A 62 -4.99 -9.72 13.40
N ASP A 63 -5.20 -10.42 14.51
CA ASP A 63 -6.53 -10.61 15.09
C ASP A 63 -7.15 -9.29 15.57
N GLN A 64 -6.35 -8.32 16.04
CA GLN A 64 -6.84 -6.99 16.38
C GLN A 64 -7.34 -6.24 15.13
N ARG A 65 -6.69 -6.40 13.98
CA ARG A 65 -7.19 -5.84 12.71
C ARG A 65 -8.51 -6.48 12.29
N ARG A 66 -8.61 -7.82 12.42
CA ARG A 66 -9.86 -8.52 12.13
C ARG A 66 -11.01 -8.05 13.00
N GLN A 67 -10.79 -7.92 14.31
CA GLN A 67 -11.80 -7.44 15.27
C GLN A 67 -12.23 -6.00 15.03
N ASN A 68 -11.38 -5.19 14.42
CA ASN A 68 -11.60 -3.78 14.14
C ASN A 68 -11.75 -3.48 12.64
N PHE A 69 -12.14 -4.47 11.84
CA PHE A 69 -12.24 -4.33 10.39
C PHE A 69 -13.32 -3.31 9.96
N ASN A 70 -14.34 -3.12 10.79
CA ASN A 70 -15.39 -2.11 10.62
C ASN A 70 -14.85 -0.66 10.62
N LEU A 71 -13.67 -0.39 11.18
CA LEU A 71 -13.05 0.93 11.13
C LEU A 71 -12.76 1.39 9.70
N LEU A 72 -12.63 0.46 8.75
CA LEU A 72 -12.47 0.80 7.34
C LEU A 72 -13.74 1.40 6.76
N GLU A 73 -14.91 0.89 7.14
CA GLU A 73 -16.19 1.47 6.75
C GLU A 73 -16.40 2.85 7.36
N GLU A 74 -16.14 3.01 8.66
CA GLU A 74 -16.21 4.32 9.34
C GLU A 74 -15.27 5.36 8.69
N PHE A 75 -14.10 4.92 8.24
CA PHE A 75 -13.18 5.78 7.51
C PHE A 75 -13.78 6.22 6.17
N VAL A 76 -14.28 5.29 5.35
CA VAL A 76 -14.85 5.59 4.03
C VAL A 76 -16.04 6.53 4.18
N GLU A 77 -16.95 6.26 5.11
CA GLU A 77 -18.07 7.13 5.44
C GLU A 77 -17.63 8.55 5.79
N CYS A 78 -16.64 8.66 6.68
CA CYS A 78 -16.10 9.95 7.09
C CYS A 78 -15.52 10.73 5.90
N MET A 79 -14.70 10.10 5.06
CA MET A 79 -14.07 10.75 3.92
C MET A 79 -15.09 11.11 2.83
N ALA A 80 -16.03 10.23 2.54
CA ALA A 80 -17.12 10.47 1.60
C ALA A 80 -17.98 11.67 2.02
N ASN A 81 -18.31 11.77 3.32
CA ASN A 81 -19.05 12.91 3.88
C ASN A 81 -18.28 14.24 3.78
N ASN A 82 -16.96 14.18 3.67
CA ASN A 82 -16.08 15.35 3.49
C ASN A 82 -15.70 15.57 2.02
N GLY A 83 -16.34 14.89 1.08
CA GLY A 83 -16.19 15.12 -0.35
C GLY A 83 -14.96 14.50 -0.97
N ALA A 84 -14.45 13.40 -0.39
CA ALA A 84 -13.40 12.62 -1.05
C ALA A 84 -13.91 12.04 -2.38
N ASP A 85 -13.06 12.07 -3.40
CA ASP A 85 -13.32 11.47 -4.72
C ASP A 85 -12.86 10.01 -4.76
N VAL A 86 -11.92 9.65 -3.89
CA VAL A 86 -11.43 8.28 -3.73
C VAL A 86 -10.82 8.10 -2.34
N CYS A 87 -10.93 6.89 -1.81
CA CYS A 87 -10.36 6.49 -0.54
C CYS A 87 -9.36 5.35 -0.72
N GLY A 88 -8.20 5.42 -0.02
CA GLY A 88 -7.17 4.39 0.00
C GLY A 88 -6.89 3.87 1.41
N GLN A 89 -6.90 2.55 1.59
CA GLN A 89 -6.46 1.95 2.84
C GLN A 89 -4.97 1.60 2.72
N VAL A 90 -4.12 2.26 3.53
CA VAL A 90 -2.67 2.02 3.61
C VAL A 90 -2.35 0.83 4.49
N GLY A 91 -1.34 0.05 4.10
CA GLY A 91 -0.87 -1.15 4.81
C GLY A 91 -1.50 -2.44 4.28
N SER A 92 -0.62 -3.38 3.93
CA SER A 92 -0.99 -4.63 3.25
C SER A 92 -1.79 -5.60 4.09
N ASN A 93 -1.56 -5.60 5.40
CA ASN A 93 -2.00 -6.68 6.27
C ASN A 93 -3.52 -6.73 6.54
N TRP A 94 -4.24 -5.67 6.19
CA TRP A 94 -5.70 -5.64 6.36
C TRP A 94 -6.41 -6.66 5.48
N VAL A 95 -5.92 -6.90 4.25
CA VAL A 95 -6.58 -7.83 3.33
C VAL A 95 -6.58 -9.27 3.83
N HIS A 96 -5.44 -9.78 4.28
CA HIS A 96 -5.38 -11.15 4.79
C HIS A 96 -5.82 -11.26 6.27
N ALA A 97 -5.68 -10.21 7.07
CA ALA A 97 -6.21 -10.17 8.44
C ALA A 97 -7.75 -10.26 8.46
N SER A 98 -8.44 -9.78 7.43
CA SER A 98 -9.90 -9.85 7.32
C SER A 98 -10.44 -11.29 7.37
N GLY A 99 -9.71 -12.23 6.77
CA GLY A 99 -10.16 -13.61 6.57
C GLY A 99 -11.19 -13.77 5.45
N LEU A 100 -11.39 -12.74 4.61
CA LEU A 100 -12.37 -12.75 3.52
C LEU A 100 -11.84 -13.46 2.26
N GLY A 101 -10.52 -13.68 2.16
CA GLY A 101 -9.88 -14.11 0.91
C GLY A 101 -9.87 -13.01 -0.17
N VAL A 102 -9.30 -13.34 -1.32
CA VAL A 102 -9.11 -12.36 -2.42
C VAL A 102 -10.43 -11.83 -2.95
N GLU A 103 -11.37 -12.74 -3.22
CA GLU A 103 -12.68 -12.38 -3.78
C GLU A 103 -13.52 -11.58 -2.78
N GLY A 104 -13.56 -12.01 -1.51
CA GLY A 104 -14.31 -11.29 -0.48
C GLY A 104 -13.73 -9.89 -0.17
N VAL A 105 -12.42 -9.69 -0.33
CA VAL A 105 -11.81 -8.35 -0.24
C VAL A 105 -12.25 -7.49 -1.43
N ARG A 106 -12.29 -8.02 -2.65
CA ARG A 106 -12.81 -7.34 -3.83
C ARG A 106 -14.25 -6.86 -3.60
N GLU A 107 -15.12 -7.82 -3.22
CA GLU A 107 -16.54 -7.53 -2.95
C GLU A 107 -16.72 -6.50 -1.83
N HIS A 108 -15.87 -6.54 -0.80
CA HIS A 108 -15.90 -5.54 0.28
C HIS A 108 -15.54 -4.13 -0.21
N CYS A 109 -14.51 -4.02 -1.05
CA CYS A 109 -14.14 -2.73 -1.65
C CYS A 109 -15.27 -2.19 -2.55
N GLU A 110 -15.88 -3.04 -3.37
CA GLU A 110 -17.00 -2.68 -4.23
C GLU A 110 -18.23 -2.26 -3.41
N MET A 111 -18.58 -3.04 -2.40
CA MET A 111 -19.72 -2.76 -1.51
C MET A 111 -19.56 -1.39 -0.80
N LEU A 112 -18.39 -1.07 -0.27
CA LEU A 112 -18.14 0.23 0.35
C LEU A 112 -18.17 1.36 -0.67
N SER A 113 -17.59 1.14 -1.86
CA SER A 113 -17.59 2.12 -2.95
C SER A 113 -19.01 2.47 -3.39
N GLU A 114 -19.86 1.46 -3.58
CA GLU A 114 -21.26 1.65 -3.96
C GLU A 114 -22.07 2.29 -2.82
N LYS A 115 -21.86 1.82 -1.59
CA LYS A 115 -22.61 2.31 -0.43
C LYS A 115 -22.41 3.80 -0.17
N TYR A 116 -21.17 4.29 -0.37
CA TYR A 116 -20.80 5.68 -0.04
C TYR A 116 -20.59 6.56 -1.28
N ASP A 117 -20.89 6.04 -2.47
CA ASP A 117 -20.66 6.75 -3.74
C ASP A 117 -19.24 7.36 -3.80
N THR A 118 -18.25 6.58 -3.37
CA THR A 118 -16.83 7.00 -3.28
C THR A 118 -15.94 5.77 -3.43
N PRO A 119 -15.17 5.65 -4.51
CA PRO A 119 -14.28 4.52 -4.73
C PRO A 119 -13.37 4.27 -3.54
N PHE A 120 -13.27 3.01 -3.12
CA PHE A 120 -12.41 2.58 -2.02
C PHE A 120 -11.48 1.46 -2.46
N HIS A 121 -10.19 1.62 -2.17
CA HIS A 121 -9.14 0.66 -2.53
C HIS A 121 -8.33 0.26 -1.31
N MET A 122 -8.01 -1.04 -1.20
CA MET A 122 -7.11 -1.59 -0.18
C MET A 122 -5.76 -1.91 -0.80
N ALA A 123 -4.67 -1.48 -0.16
CA ALA A 123 -3.30 -1.60 -0.70
C ALA A 123 -2.91 -3.03 -1.10
N GLY A 124 -3.27 -4.03 -0.27
CA GLY A 124 -2.97 -5.42 -0.60
C GLY A 124 -3.73 -5.95 -1.81
N TYR A 125 -4.97 -5.48 -2.05
CA TYR A 125 -5.72 -5.85 -3.24
C TYR A 125 -5.26 -5.05 -4.47
N ALA A 126 -4.92 -3.78 -4.30
CA ALA A 126 -4.33 -2.96 -5.37
C ALA A 126 -3.03 -3.59 -5.93
N MET A 127 -2.23 -4.27 -5.09
CA MET A 127 -1.07 -5.04 -5.57
C MET A 127 -1.49 -6.19 -6.51
N VAL A 128 -2.55 -6.93 -6.18
CA VAL A 128 -3.11 -7.97 -7.07
C VAL A 128 -3.56 -7.38 -8.40
N GLU A 129 -4.26 -6.25 -8.36
CA GLU A 129 -4.71 -5.56 -9.57
C GLU A 129 -3.53 -5.04 -10.42
N ALA A 130 -2.50 -4.47 -9.78
CA ALA A 130 -1.29 -3.99 -10.46
C ALA A 130 -0.51 -5.12 -11.15
N LEU A 131 -0.34 -6.26 -10.48
CA LEU A 131 0.32 -7.43 -11.05
C LEU A 131 -0.44 -7.97 -12.26
N ARG A 132 -1.77 -8.06 -12.18
CA ARG A 132 -2.61 -8.49 -13.31
C ARG A 132 -2.55 -7.51 -14.48
N ASP A 133 -2.59 -6.21 -14.22
CA ASP A 133 -2.49 -5.15 -15.25
C ASP A 133 -1.15 -5.21 -16.00
N GLN A 134 -0.08 -5.56 -15.31
CA GLN A 134 1.26 -5.70 -15.88
C GLN A 134 1.53 -7.10 -16.47
N ASN A 135 0.56 -8.03 -16.44
CA ASN A 135 0.67 -9.41 -16.90
C ASN A 135 1.83 -10.18 -16.22
N ILE A 136 2.03 -9.96 -14.91
CA ILE A 136 3.03 -10.63 -14.10
C ILE A 136 2.41 -11.87 -13.47
N GLU A 137 3.08 -13.00 -13.55
CA GLU A 137 2.65 -14.28 -12.98
C GLU A 137 3.59 -14.75 -11.86
N LYS A 138 4.91 -14.53 -12.01
CA LYS A 138 5.94 -14.99 -11.07
C LYS A 138 6.55 -13.85 -10.29
N VAL A 139 6.47 -13.95 -8.98
CA VAL A 139 6.92 -12.87 -8.09
C VAL A 139 7.86 -13.38 -7.00
N ALA A 140 8.73 -12.49 -6.50
CA ALA A 140 9.51 -12.72 -5.29
C ALA A 140 9.22 -11.61 -4.28
N LEU A 141 8.97 -11.99 -3.01
CA LEU A 141 8.58 -11.08 -1.95
C LEU A 141 9.74 -10.78 -1.01
N ASN A 142 10.23 -9.55 -1.03
CA ASN A 142 11.13 -8.98 -0.02
C ASN A 142 10.30 -8.53 1.18
N ALA A 143 10.28 -9.33 2.24
CA ALA A 143 9.44 -9.08 3.40
C ALA A 143 10.21 -8.33 4.50
N ALA A 144 10.22 -7.00 4.43
CA ALA A 144 10.86 -6.16 5.44
C ALA A 144 10.02 -6.05 6.73
N TYR A 145 9.67 -7.18 7.37
CA TYR A 145 8.69 -7.16 8.45
C TYR A 145 9.05 -7.86 9.74
N HIS A 146 8.40 -7.36 10.79
CA HIS A 146 8.45 -7.79 12.17
C HIS A 146 7.96 -9.22 12.37
N HIS A 147 6.71 -9.49 12.00
CA HIS A 147 6.05 -10.75 12.35
C HIS A 147 5.99 -11.68 11.15
N PRO A 148 6.44 -12.94 11.28
CA PRO A 148 6.37 -13.90 10.20
C PRO A 148 4.95 -14.10 9.63
N ASP A 149 3.92 -14.12 10.47
CA ASP A 149 2.53 -14.28 10.06
C ASP A 149 2.02 -13.15 9.15
N TRP A 150 2.64 -11.97 9.19
CA TRP A 150 2.28 -10.85 8.32
C TRP A 150 2.70 -11.07 6.87
N TRP A 151 3.95 -11.46 6.63
CA TRP A 151 4.39 -11.69 5.26
C TRP A 151 3.93 -13.04 4.72
N GLN A 152 3.78 -14.06 5.58
CA GLN A 152 3.17 -15.35 5.21
C GLN A 152 1.71 -15.17 4.79
N GLY A 153 0.97 -14.28 5.47
CA GLY A 153 -0.37 -13.88 5.06
C GLY A 153 -0.40 -13.22 3.68
N THR A 154 0.59 -12.39 3.36
CA THR A 154 0.74 -11.80 2.01
C THR A 154 1.02 -12.88 0.96
N VAL A 155 1.92 -13.83 1.25
CA VAL A 155 2.20 -14.97 0.35
C VAL A 155 0.93 -15.76 0.08
N SER A 156 0.19 -16.12 1.13
CA SER A 156 -1.06 -16.88 1.01
C SER A 156 -2.09 -16.11 0.15
N PHE A 157 -2.23 -14.81 0.36
CA PHE A 157 -3.15 -13.96 -0.39
C PHE A 157 -2.78 -13.85 -1.88
N LEU A 158 -1.48 -13.70 -2.19
CA LEU A 158 -0.99 -13.67 -3.57
C LEU A 158 -1.16 -15.03 -4.26
N THR A 159 -0.90 -16.13 -3.54
CA THR A 159 -1.10 -17.48 -4.08
C THR A 159 -2.58 -17.77 -4.36
N GLU A 160 -3.49 -17.37 -3.46
CA GLU A 160 -4.94 -17.44 -3.69
C GLU A 160 -5.37 -16.60 -4.90
N ALA A 161 -4.73 -15.45 -5.12
CA ALA A 161 -4.96 -14.60 -6.28
C ALA A 161 -4.43 -15.18 -7.60
N GLY A 162 -3.70 -16.30 -7.55
CA GLY A 162 -3.20 -17.06 -8.71
C GLY A 162 -1.74 -16.76 -9.09
N PHE A 163 -0.98 -16.03 -8.25
CA PHE A 163 0.44 -15.76 -8.52
C PHE A 163 1.36 -16.87 -8.00
N ASP A 164 2.42 -17.14 -8.74
CA ASP A 164 3.52 -18.01 -8.33
C ASP A 164 4.54 -17.22 -7.50
N VAL A 165 4.47 -17.35 -6.16
CA VAL A 165 5.42 -16.72 -5.25
C VAL A 165 6.62 -17.64 -5.11
N ILE A 166 7.61 -17.48 -6.00
CA ILE A 166 8.76 -18.37 -6.13
C ILE A 166 9.84 -18.19 -5.05
N TRP A 167 9.80 -17.08 -4.34
CA TRP A 167 10.62 -16.80 -3.16
C TRP A 167 9.92 -15.78 -2.26
N ALA A 168 10.04 -15.98 -0.95
CA ALA A 168 9.61 -15.00 0.04
C ALA A 168 10.47 -15.16 1.31
N GLY A 169 10.84 -14.04 1.92
CA GLY A 169 11.60 -14.05 3.17
C GLY A 169 11.79 -12.64 3.71
N ASN A 170 12.03 -12.55 5.01
CA ASN A 170 12.29 -11.28 5.69
C ASN A 170 13.80 -11.00 5.80
N PHE A 171 14.17 -9.93 6.47
CA PHE A 171 15.57 -9.53 6.65
C PHE A 171 16.39 -10.50 7.52
N HIS A 172 15.75 -11.31 8.38
CA HIS A 172 16.42 -12.40 9.07
C HIS A 172 16.73 -13.55 8.09
N ASP A 173 15.75 -13.94 7.25
CA ASP A 173 15.94 -14.98 6.25
C ASP A 173 17.02 -14.62 5.22
N GLN A 174 17.22 -13.31 5.00
CA GLN A 174 18.29 -12.76 4.15
C GLN A 174 19.64 -12.64 4.87
N GLY A 175 19.71 -12.90 6.17
CA GLY A 175 20.93 -12.83 6.96
C GLY A 175 21.38 -11.42 7.38
N TRP A 176 20.54 -10.40 7.20
CA TRP A 176 20.85 -9.02 7.64
C TRP A 176 20.70 -8.83 9.14
N PHE A 177 19.86 -9.63 9.78
CA PHE A 177 19.64 -9.67 11.22
C PHE A 177 19.79 -11.09 11.72
N ALA A 178 20.42 -11.27 12.89
CA ALA A 178 20.63 -12.60 13.47
C ALA A 178 19.33 -13.20 14.02
N THR A 179 18.38 -12.36 14.41
CA THR A 179 17.12 -12.78 15.02
C THR A 179 15.95 -11.92 14.55
N GLN A 180 14.75 -12.47 14.63
CA GLN A 180 13.50 -11.73 14.43
C GLN A 180 13.34 -10.57 15.44
N GLU A 181 13.85 -10.74 16.67
CA GLU A 181 13.75 -9.69 17.69
C GLU A 181 14.58 -8.45 17.33
N GLU A 182 15.73 -8.62 16.69
CA GLU A 182 16.52 -7.49 16.18
C GLU A 182 15.74 -6.69 15.11
N ILE A 183 15.01 -7.37 14.24
CA ILE A 183 14.11 -6.70 13.28
C ILE A 183 13.02 -5.93 14.03
N ASN A 184 12.42 -6.54 15.04
CA ASN A 184 11.34 -5.93 15.83
C ASN A 184 11.81 -4.64 16.53
N GLN A 185 13.07 -4.59 16.96
CA GLN A 185 13.67 -3.40 17.60
C GLN A 185 13.90 -2.23 16.64
N CYS A 186 13.90 -2.47 15.32
CA CYS A 186 14.06 -1.40 14.33
C CYS A 186 12.82 -0.48 14.19
N ILE A 187 11.68 -0.85 14.77
CA ILE A 187 10.44 -0.06 14.76
C ILE A 187 10.14 0.50 13.36
N TRP A 188 10.05 -0.37 12.35
CA TRP A 188 9.75 -0.06 10.94
C TRP A 188 10.80 0.80 10.20
N CYS A 189 11.94 1.14 10.81
CA CYS A 189 12.93 2.01 10.21
C CYS A 189 14.30 1.35 10.20
N PHE A 190 14.72 0.94 9.02
CA PHE A 190 15.96 0.19 8.78
C PHE A 190 17.10 1.10 8.30
N ASP A 191 18.32 0.55 8.25
CA ASP A 191 19.45 1.20 7.62
C ASP A 191 19.15 1.48 6.13
N GLY A 192 19.54 2.66 5.67
CA GLY A 192 19.28 3.11 4.31
C GLY A 192 19.79 2.19 3.21
N ASP A 193 20.96 1.58 3.45
CA ASP A 193 21.57 0.64 2.50
C ASP A 193 20.72 -0.61 2.24
N LEU A 194 19.92 -1.05 3.20
CA LEU A 194 19.07 -2.22 3.05
C LEU A 194 17.97 -2.01 2.00
N ALA A 195 17.61 -0.77 1.69
CA ALA A 195 16.64 -0.47 0.65
C ALA A 195 17.01 -1.12 -0.69
N VAL A 196 18.30 -1.11 -1.05
CA VAL A 196 18.80 -1.66 -2.31
C VAL A 196 19.38 -3.05 -2.13
N LYS A 197 20.22 -3.25 -1.09
CA LYS A 197 20.90 -4.54 -0.84
C LYS A 197 19.93 -5.71 -0.66
N SER A 198 18.79 -5.49 0.00
CA SER A 198 17.80 -6.54 0.20
C SER A 198 17.18 -7.00 -1.12
N PHE A 199 16.90 -6.08 -2.03
CA PHE A 199 16.40 -6.45 -3.36
C PHE A 199 17.43 -7.12 -4.23
N GLN A 200 18.71 -6.73 -4.13
CA GLN A 200 19.79 -7.43 -4.82
C GLN A 200 19.86 -8.88 -4.35
N TYR A 201 19.84 -9.12 -3.04
CA TYR A 201 19.82 -10.47 -2.49
C TYR A 201 18.62 -11.28 -3.01
N VAL A 202 17.41 -10.73 -2.95
CA VAL A 202 16.20 -11.42 -3.42
C VAL A 202 16.30 -11.75 -4.91
N ALA A 203 16.87 -10.86 -5.72
CA ALA A 203 17.06 -11.10 -7.14
C ALA A 203 18.07 -12.23 -7.44
N GLU A 204 19.10 -12.38 -6.60
CA GLU A 204 20.02 -13.50 -6.68
C GLU A 204 19.37 -14.83 -6.31
N GLN A 205 18.43 -14.83 -5.34
CA GLN A 205 17.70 -16.03 -4.92
C GLN A 205 16.59 -16.42 -5.93
N ALA A 206 15.98 -15.45 -6.60
CA ALA A 206 14.84 -15.64 -7.49
C ALA A 206 15.03 -14.93 -8.84
N PRO A 207 16.08 -15.25 -9.62
CA PRO A 207 16.36 -14.55 -10.88
C PRO A 207 15.26 -14.75 -11.94
N GLN A 208 14.37 -15.73 -11.79
CA GLN A 208 13.25 -15.99 -12.68
C GLN A 208 11.98 -15.22 -12.30
N ALA A 209 11.95 -14.47 -11.19
CA ALA A 209 10.83 -13.60 -10.87
C ALA A 209 10.65 -12.54 -11.97
N GLU A 210 9.40 -12.25 -12.30
CA GLU A 210 9.04 -11.23 -13.29
C GLU A 210 8.93 -9.84 -12.63
N ALA A 211 8.61 -9.83 -11.33
CA ALA A 211 8.64 -8.63 -10.49
C ALA A 211 9.13 -8.97 -9.09
N TYR A 212 9.69 -7.96 -8.41
CA TYR A 212 10.09 -8.03 -7.02
C TYR A 212 9.16 -7.17 -6.17
N LEU A 213 8.61 -7.78 -5.13
CA LEU A 213 7.61 -7.15 -4.27
C LEU A 213 8.23 -6.75 -2.94
N ILE A 214 7.67 -5.71 -2.33
CA ILE A 214 7.91 -5.41 -0.93
C ILE A 214 6.58 -5.16 -0.23
N ASN A 215 6.39 -5.82 0.91
CA ASN A 215 5.19 -5.61 1.70
C ASN A 215 5.42 -4.54 2.77
N GLY A 216 4.39 -3.83 3.07
CA GLY A 216 4.25 -3.02 4.22
C GLY A 216 4.89 -1.65 4.22
N MET A 217 4.95 -1.13 5.43
CA MET A 217 5.34 0.24 5.73
C MET A 217 6.80 0.32 6.19
N CYS A 218 7.68 -0.47 5.58
CA CYS A 218 9.10 -0.36 5.90
C CYS A 218 9.61 1.03 5.48
N ASN A 219 10.45 1.59 6.31
CA ASN A 219 11.15 2.83 6.07
C ASN A 219 12.65 2.57 6.12
N PHE A 220 13.40 3.33 5.34
CA PHE A 220 14.86 3.26 5.27
C PHE A 220 15.44 4.63 5.57
N ARG A 221 16.47 4.70 6.40
CA ARG A 221 17.17 5.95 6.74
C ARG A 221 18.13 6.37 5.61
N SER A 222 17.58 6.62 4.45
CA SER A 222 18.27 6.91 3.18
C SER A 222 18.13 8.35 2.69
N GLY A 223 17.22 9.11 3.28
CA GLY A 223 17.03 10.52 2.94
C GLY A 223 18.06 11.45 3.57
N PRO A 224 18.04 12.75 3.23
CA PRO A 224 18.91 13.75 3.81
C PRO A 224 18.85 13.71 5.35
N ASP A 225 20.02 13.85 5.98
CA ASP A 225 20.16 13.81 7.46
C ASP A 225 19.55 12.55 8.13
N GLY A 226 19.51 11.42 7.41
CA GLY A 226 18.94 10.16 7.91
C GLY A 226 17.41 10.17 7.98
N GLN A 227 16.75 11.05 7.24
CA GLN A 227 15.30 11.04 7.11
C GLN A 227 14.84 9.69 6.56
N ALA A 228 13.77 9.17 7.14
CA ALA A 228 13.18 7.91 6.70
C ALA A 228 12.48 8.08 5.34
N GLN A 229 12.78 7.18 4.41
CA GLN A 229 12.17 7.09 3.09
C GLN A 229 11.51 5.72 2.89
N ARG A 230 10.39 5.70 2.20
CA ARG A 230 9.66 4.46 1.89
C ARG A 230 10.19 3.82 0.61
N PRO A 231 9.84 2.55 0.32
CA PRO A 231 10.28 1.87 -0.90
C PRO A 231 10.02 2.64 -2.20
N VAL A 232 8.93 3.39 -2.27
CA VAL A 232 8.58 4.20 -3.44
C VAL A 232 9.68 5.20 -3.84
N HIS A 233 10.48 5.69 -2.90
CA HIS A 233 11.58 6.59 -3.18
C HIS A 233 12.82 5.88 -3.80
N HIS A 234 12.87 4.56 -3.70
CA HIS A 234 13.96 3.73 -4.19
C HIS A 234 13.61 2.96 -5.47
N GLU A 235 12.34 2.97 -5.90
CA GLU A 235 11.89 2.09 -6.99
C GLU A 235 12.64 2.31 -8.30
N VAL A 236 12.91 3.56 -8.68
CA VAL A 236 13.66 3.86 -9.92
C VAL A 236 15.07 3.26 -9.89
N ALA A 237 15.77 3.39 -8.75
CA ALA A 237 17.11 2.85 -8.58
C ALA A 237 17.12 1.31 -8.54
N ILE A 238 16.16 0.72 -7.83
CA ILE A 238 16.00 -0.74 -7.73
C ILE A 238 15.66 -1.32 -9.10
N GLU A 239 14.71 -0.75 -9.82
CA GLU A 239 14.32 -1.22 -11.16
C GLU A 239 15.43 -1.06 -12.20
N ALA A 240 16.23 0.01 -12.11
CA ALA A 240 17.40 0.19 -12.96
C ALA A 240 18.45 -0.89 -12.71
N MET A 241 18.66 -1.28 -11.45
CA MET A 241 19.59 -2.35 -11.06
C MET A 241 19.08 -3.73 -11.49
N LEU A 242 17.78 -4.01 -11.28
CA LEU A 242 17.21 -5.34 -11.49
C LEU A 242 16.76 -5.58 -12.94
N GLY A 243 16.51 -4.52 -13.70
CA GLY A 243 15.90 -4.62 -15.02
C GLY A 243 14.43 -5.06 -15.03
N LYS A 244 13.80 -5.14 -13.86
CA LYS A 244 12.44 -5.66 -13.62
C LYS A 244 11.65 -4.72 -12.73
N PRO A 245 10.28 -4.78 -12.77
CA PRO A 245 9.44 -3.98 -11.89
C PRO A 245 9.70 -4.25 -10.40
N MET A 246 9.70 -3.19 -9.60
CA MET A 246 9.59 -3.25 -8.14
C MET A 246 8.20 -2.74 -7.74
N ILE A 247 7.40 -3.59 -7.10
CA ILE A 247 6.04 -3.26 -6.71
C ILE A 247 5.93 -3.33 -5.18
N SER A 248 5.62 -2.19 -4.58
CA SER A 248 5.26 -2.09 -3.17
C SER A 248 3.74 -1.98 -3.02
N HIS A 249 3.22 -2.27 -1.83
CA HIS A 249 1.82 -2.01 -1.55
C HIS A 249 1.45 -0.53 -1.70
N ASP A 250 2.41 0.36 -1.50
CA ASP A 250 2.19 1.79 -1.59
C ASP A 250 2.07 2.26 -3.03
N ASN A 251 3.07 1.94 -3.88
CA ASN A 251 2.99 2.35 -5.30
C ASN A 251 1.83 1.67 -6.03
N ALA A 252 1.45 0.45 -5.63
CA ALA A 252 0.26 -0.22 -6.16
C ALA A 252 -1.04 0.52 -5.77
N LEU A 253 -1.16 0.94 -4.49
CA LEU A 253 -2.30 1.73 -4.05
C LEU A 253 -2.34 3.10 -4.76
N TYR A 254 -1.19 3.77 -4.88
CA TYR A 254 -1.11 5.06 -5.57
C TYR A 254 -1.47 4.94 -7.06
N TRP A 255 -0.95 3.91 -7.73
CA TRP A 255 -1.32 3.58 -9.10
C TRP A 255 -2.84 3.40 -9.25
N ARG A 256 -3.46 2.66 -8.33
CA ARG A 256 -4.90 2.41 -8.36
C ARG A 256 -5.72 3.69 -8.17
N ILE A 257 -5.29 4.56 -7.24
CA ILE A 257 -5.92 5.86 -6.98
C ILE A 257 -5.79 6.78 -8.20
N PHE A 258 -4.59 6.94 -8.76
CA PHE A 258 -4.38 7.74 -9.97
C PHE A 258 -5.22 7.23 -11.13
N LYS A 259 -5.25 5.92 -11.36
CA LYS A 259 -6.07 5.28 -12.40
C LYS A 259 -7.56 5.56 -12.21
N THR A 260 -8.04 5.54 -10.98
CA THR A 260 -9.44 5.88 -10.64
C THR A 260 -9.77 7.33 -10.93
N LEU A 261 -8.83 8.24 -10.69
CA LEU A 261 -9.01 9.67 -10.94
C LEU A 261 -8.74 10.10 -12.40
N GLY A 262 -8.22 9.21 -13.25
CA GLY A 262 -7.78 9.56 -14.60
C GLY A 262 -6.56 10.48 -14.63
N LEU A 263 -5.71 10.39 -13.60
CA LEU A 263 -4.51 11.21 -13.40
C LEU A 263 -3.23 10.38 -13.51
N ALA A 264 -2.11 11.07 -13.61
CA ALA A 264 -0.77 10.49 -13.55
C ALA A 264 0.11 11.28 -12.59
N PRO A 265 1.17 10.66 -12.00
CA PRO A 265 2.13 11.39 -11.19
C PRO A 265 2.90 12.43 -12.03
N VAL A 266 3.26 13.55 -11.39
CA VAL A 266 4.00 14.66 -12.03
C VAL A 266 5.51 14.59 -11.80
N THR A 267 5.96 13.64 -10.99
CA THR A 267 7.40 13.39 -10.72
C THR A 267 7.82 12.05 -11.32
N PRO A 268 9.11 11.86 -11.68
CA PRO A 268 9.60 10.58 -12.15
C PRO A 268 9.36 9.46 -11.14
N GLN A 269 8.86 8.34 -11.61
CA GLN A 269 8.50 7.16 -10.82
C GLN A 269 9.01 5.89 -11.50
N GLY A 270 8.91 4.75 -10.80
CA GLY A 270 9.14 3.43 -11.37
C GLY A 270 8.13 3.03 -12.45
N ARG A 271 8.29 1.84 -13.00
CA ARG A 271 7.55 1.37 -14.18
C ARG A 271 6.05 1.36 -13.99
N LEU A 272 5.58 0.92 -12.80
CA LEU A 272 4.15 0.82 -12.53
C LEU A 272 3.46 2.18 -12.61
N LEU A 273 3.95 3.17 -11.88
CA LEU A 273 3.36 4.51 -11.88
C LEU A 273 3.60 5.26 -13.19
N SER A 274 4.74 5.03 -13.84
CA SER A 274 5.06 5.60 -15.16
C SER A 274 4.22 5.01 -16.30
N SER A 275 3.52 3.88 -16.08
CA SER A 275 2.59 3.33 -17.08
C SER A 275 1.30 4.14 -17.22
N LEU A 276 1.03 5.04 -16.26
CA LEU A 276 -0.16 5.89 -16.30
C LEU A 276 0.07 7.10 -17.23
N SER A 277 -0.94 7.41 -18.01
CA SER A 277 -1.02 8.65 -18.76
C SER A 277 -2.22 9.45 -18.29
N ALA A 278 -2.08 10.76 -18.14
CA ALA A 278 -3.23 11.63 -17.86
C ALA A 278 -4.22 11.56 -19.04
N GLN A 279 -5.49 11.37 -18.73
CA GLN A 279 -6.59 11.33 -19.71
C GLN A 279 -7.15 12.71 -19.97
#